data_23458e45880cc899b23ffd4fc76b03df
#
_entry.id   23458e45880cc899b23ffd4fc76b03df
#
_cell.length_a   1.000
_cell.length_b   1.000
_cell.length_c   1.000
_cell.angle_alpha   90.00
_cell.angle_beta   90.00
_cell.angle_gamma   90.00
#
_symmetry.space_group_name_H-M   'P 1'
#
loop_
_entity.id
_entity.type
_entity.pdbx_description
1 polymer ?
#
loop_
_entity_poly.entity_id
_entity_poly.type
_entity_poly.pdbx_seq_one_letter_code
_entity_poly.pdbx_strand_id
1 'polypeptide(L)'
;MRLISLARICAVMALAAMSAMTPANATIEKIMNQCDGKLCPFFRASIVIPDGWVEDKGATRHFNSQFLLPKGVDFEKSAVKIYVAVVFNRKKQPISDFMPDQLAEWRSRAKGAKITGLDDLPRGDGKPAFVRHQFEAPSLREQGYELQAVTTDGDTDGNEFIVTINLSANSAEALQNASAAYQAILSKY
;
A
#
# COMPACT_ATOMS: atom_id res chain seq x y z
N MET A 1 50.20 43.03 44.40
CA MET A 1 49.82 43.40 43.00
C MET A 1 49.04 42.26 42.37
N ARG A 2 47.80 42.57 41.98
CA ARG A 2 46.81 41.63 41.48
C ARG A 2 47.02 41.42 39.97
N LEU A 3 46.98 40.18 39.47
CA LEU A 3 46.79 39.87 38.06
C LEU A 3 45.63 38.87 37.92
N ILE A 4 44.54 39.42 37.45
CA ILE A 4 43.28 38.67 37.11
C ILE A 4 43.46 38.11 35.74
N SER A 5 43.41 36.78 35.60
CA SER A 5 43.41 36.11 34.32
C SER A 5 41.96 35.79 33.90
N LEU A 6 41.48 36.44 32.84
CA LEU A 6 40.20 36.19 32.22
C LEU A 6 40.29 34.91 31.37
N ALA A 7 39.67 33.84 31.81
CA ALA A 7 39.41 32.68 30.96
C ALA A 7 38.18 32.96 30.09
N ARG A 8 38.36 33.08 28.77
CA ARG A 8 37.30 33.16 27.77
C ARG A 8 36.74 31.76 27.54
N ILE A 9 35.49 31.55 27.96
CA ILE A 9 34.71 30.36 27.66
C ILE A 9 34.10 30.61 26.28
N CYS A 10 34.59 29.94 25.24
CA CYS A 10 33.94 29.83 23.94
C CYS A 10 32.92 28.69 24.00
N ALA A 11 31.66 29.03 24.19
CA ALA A 11 30.57 28.10 24.02
C ALA A 11 30.31 27.94 22.52
N VAL A 12 30.72 26.79 21.96
CA VAL A 12 30.36 26.40 20.61
C VAL A 12 28.96 25.77 20.67
N MET A 13 27.94 26.54 20.26
CA MET A 13 26.60 26.00 20.01
C MET A 13 26.65 25.25 18.67
N ALA A 14 26.74 23.92 18.75
CA ALA A 14 26.47 23.07 17.61
C ALA A 14 24.94 23.01 17.42
N LEU A 15 24.39 23.81 16.49
CA LEU A 15 23.03 23.62 15.98
C LEU A 15 23.03 22.33 15.15
N ALA A 16 22.60 21.23 15.74
CA ALA A 16 22.21 20.06 14.99
C ALA A 16 20.93 20.40 14.21
N ALA A 17 21.09 20.71 12.91
CA ALA A 17 19.98 20.77 11.99
C ALA A 17 19.39 19.35 11.83
N MET A 18 18.43 18.99 12.67
CA MET A 18 17.54 17.85 12.41
C MET A 18 16.71 18.22 11.21
N SER A 19 17.14 17.77 10.03
CA SER A 19 16.28 17.72 8.86
C SER A 19 15.12 16.80 9.20
N ALA A 20 13.99 17.40 9.59
CA ALA A 20 12.74 16.67 9.69
C ALA A 20 12.42 16.19 8.27
N MET A 21 12.74 14.92 7.98
CA MET A 21 12.15 14.22 6.85
C MET A 21 10.65 14.19 7.13
N THR A 22 9.92 15.12 6.53
CA THR A 22 8.46 15.03 6.46
C THR A 22 8.17 13.72 5.74
N PRO A 23 7.51 12.74 6.38
CA PRO A 23 7.07 11.55 5.67
C PRO A 23 6.21 12.02 4.50
N ALA A 24 6.44 11.46 3.32
CA ALA A 24 5.56 11.68 2.19
C ALA A 24 4.19 11.14 2.63
N ASN A 25 3.30 12.05 3.05
CA ASN A 25 1.94 11.67 3.43
C ASN A 25 1.30 11.04 2.20
N ALA A 26 1.04 9.75 2.26
CA ALA A 26 0.24 9.09 1.25
C ALA A 26 -1.07 9.84 1.14
N THR A 27 -1.29 10.48 0.00
CA THR A 27 -2.47 11.29 -0.25
C THR A 27 -3.39 10.51 -1.15
N ILE A 28 -4.67 10.44 -0.78
CA ILE A 28 -5.68 9.86 -1.65
C ILE A 28 -6.11 10.93 -2.65
N GLU A 29 -5.90 10.66 -3.92
CA GLU A 29 -6.30 11.51 -5.03
C GLU A 29 -7.65 11.08 -5.58
N LYS A 30 -8.54 12.05 -5.84
CA LYS A 30 -9.79 11.82 -6.54
C LYS A 30 -9.60 12.11 -8.02
N ILE A 31 -9.74 11.09 -8.84
CA ILE A 31 -9.66 11.17 -10.30
C ILE A 31 -11.05 10.90 -10.87
N MET A 32 -11.46 11.66 -11.89
CA MET A 32 -12.70 11.38 -12.60
C MET A 32 -12.41 10.43 -13.76
N ASN A 33 -13.07 9.27 -13.75
CA ASN A 33 -12.95 8.25 -14.78
C ASN A 33 -14.29 8.10 -15.52
N GLN A 34 -14.28 7.60 -16.74
CA GLN A 34 -15.48 7.31 -17.49
C GLN A 34 -15.94 5.89 -17.17
N CYS A 35 -17.17 5.73 -16.64
CA CYS A 35 -17.80 4.45 -16.37
C CYS A 35 -19.24 4.48 -16.89
N ASP A 36 -19.58 3.53 -17.73
CA ASP A 36 -20.92 3.37 -18.35
C ASP A 36 -21.47 4.67 -18.98
N GLY A 37 -20.61 5.44 -19.66
CA GLY A 37 -20.98 6.69 -20.31
C GLY A 37 -21.15 7.88 -19.38
N LYS A 38 -20.85 7.75 -18.09
CA LYS A 38 -20.89 8.80 -17.07
C LYS A 38 -19.50 9.04 -16.47
N LEU A 39 -19.29 10.20 -15.84
CA LEU A 39 -18.11 10.44 -15.05
C LEU A 39 -18.31 9.89 -13.64
N CYS A 40 -17.42 8.99 -13.22
CA CYS A 40 -17.41 8.40 -11.90
C CYS A 40 -16.12 8.78 -11.15
N PRO A 41 -16.19 9.04 -9.84
CA PRO A 41 -14.99 9.23 -9.06
C PRO A 41 -14.23 7.92 -8.90
N PHE A 42 -12.93 7.97 -9.14
CA PHE A 42 -11.97 6.94 -8.83
C PHE A 42 -10.99 7.50 -7.79
N PHE A 43 -10.72 6.74 -6.75
CA PHE A 43 -9.79 7.14 -5.70
C PHE A 43 -8.49 6.37 -5.86
N ARG A 44 -7.40 7.09 -5.82
CA ARG A 44 -6.06 6.55 -6.03
C ARG A 44 -5.16 6.89 -4.86
N ALA A 45 -4.42 5.92 -4.36
CA ALA A 45 -3.37 6.15 -3.38
C ALA A 45 -2.07 6.54 -4.08
N SER A 46 -1.38 7.55 -3.55
CA SER A 46 -0.05 7.93 -4.02
C SER A 46 0.96 6.91 -3.49
N ILE A 47 1.38 5.98 -4.35
CA ILE A 47 2.39 4.98 -4.04
C ILE A 47 3.67 5.23 -4.81
N VAL A 48 4.81 4.81 -4.25
CA VAL A 48 6.08 4.79 -4.95
C VAL A 48 6.20 3.50 -5.74
N ILE A 49 6.21 3.59 -7.07
CA ILE A 49 6.36 2.43 -7.95
C ILE A 49 7.78 1.88 -7.83
N PRO A 50 7.99 0.59 -7.50
CA PRO A 50 9.31 0.01 -7.37
C PRO A 50 10.05 -0.07 -8.71
N ASP A 51 11.39 -0.11 -8.66
CA ASP A 51 12.21 -0.32 -9.83
C ASP A 51 11.83 -1.64 -10.52
N GLY A 52 11.80 -1.62 -11.85
CA GLY A 52 11.42 -2.77 -12.66
C GLY A 52 9.90 -3.00 -12.79
N TRP A 53 9.07 -2.14 -12.16
CA TRP A 53 7.62 -2.18 -12.26
C TRP A 53 7.08 -0.96 -12.99
N VAL A 54 5.91 -1.09 -13.60
CA VAL A 54 5.20 0.00 -14.30
C VAL A 54 3.71 -0.11 -14.04
N GLU A 55 3.04 1.03 -14.07
CA GLU A 55 1.58 1.04 -13.99
C GLU A 55 0.96 0.67 -15.34
N ASP A 56 0.08 -0.32 -15.34
CA ASP A 56 -0.81 -0.61 -16.46
C ASP A 56 -2.04 0.31 -16.40
N LYS A 57 -2.01 1.40 -17.18
CA LYS A 57 -3.10 2.38 -17.22
C LYS A 57 -4.39 1.81 -17.81
N GLY A 58 -4.30 0.77 -18.65
CA GLY A 58 -5.47 0.09 -19.23
C GLY A 58 -6.22 -0.68 -18.16
N ALA A 59 -5.52 -1.58 -17.47
CA ALA A 59 -6.07 -2.34 -16.36
C ALA A 59 -6.54 -1.42 -15.22
N THR A 60 -5.75 -0.38 -14.87
CA THR A 60 -6.12 0.60 -13.85
C THR A 60 -7.48 1.24 -14.13
N ARG A 61 -7.74 1.66 -15.36
CA ARG A 61 -9.04 2.24 -15.75
C ARG A 61 -10.17 1.22 -15.79
N HIS A 62 -9.88 0.01 -16.28
CA HIS A 62 -10.89 -1.03 -16.41
C HIS A 62 -11.41 -1.54 -15.07
N PHE A 63 -10.49 -1.75 -14.11
CA PHE A 63 -10.82 -2.33 -12.80
C PHE A 63 -11.02 -1.29 -11.69
N ASN A 64 -10.88 0.00 -11.96
CA ASN A 64 -10.91 1.07 -10.95
C ASN A 64 -9.97 0.79 -9.75
N SER A 65 -8.80 0.20 -10.03
CA SER A 65 -7.75 -0.11 -9.05
C SER A 65 -6.41 0.09 -9.73
N GLN A 66 -5.44 0.63 -9.03
CA GLN A 66 -4.12 0.87 -9.61
C GLN A 66 -3.37 -0.44 -9.78
N PHE A 67 -3.08 -0.83 -11.01
CA PHE A 67 -2.36 -2.07 -11.34
C PHE A 67 -0.91 -1.78 -11.71
N LEU A 68 0.01 -2.52 -11.09
CA LEU A 68 1.42 -2.52 -11.42
C LEU A 68 1.83 -3.89 -11.95
N LEU A 69 2.62 -3.90 -13.02
CA LEU A 69 3.18 -5.09 -13.65
C LEU A 69 4.70 -5.01 -13.73
N PRO A 70 5.41 -6.13 -13.80
CA PRO A 70 6.81 -6.14 -14.20
C PRO A 70 6.97 -5.46 -15.57
N LYS A 71 8.00 -4.64 -15.72
CA LYS A 71 8.26 -3.87 -16.94
C LYS A 71 8.40 -4.80 -18.16
N GLY A 72 7.65 -4.50 -19.22
CA GLY A 72 7.68 -5.26 -20.46
C GLY A 72 6.81 -6.52 -20.48
N VAL A 73 5.98 -6.72 -19.43
CA VAL A 73 5.05 -7.85 -19.36
C VAL A 73 3.61 -7.34 -19.55
N ASP A 74 2.84 -8.00 -20.43
CA ASP A 74 1.44 -7.71 -20.64
C ASP A 74 0.58 -8.20 -19.46
N PHE A 75 -0.55 -7.54 -19.21
CA PHE A 75 -1.47 -7.87 -18.12
C PHE A 75 -1.92 -9.33 -18.13
N GLU A 76 -2.34 -9.83 -19.30
CA GLU A 76 -2.86 -11.20 -19.46
C GLU A 76 -1.79 -12.29 -19.29
N LYS A 77 -0.51 -11.93 -19.52
CA LYS A 77 0.62 -12.86 -19.43
C LYS A 77 1.37 -12.78 -18.12
N SER A 78 1.04 -11.80 -17.29
CA SER A 78 1.78 -11.57 -16.06
C SER A 78 1.51 -12.65 -15.01
N ALA A 79 2.57 -13.33 -14.59
CA ALA A 79 2.53 -14.28 -13.49
C ALA A 79 2.27 -13.61 -12.13
N VAL A 80 2.53 -12.31 -12.03
CA VAL A 80 2.36 -11.51 -10.80
C VAL A 80 1.77 -10.16 -11.13
N LYS A 81 0.94 -9.65 -10.23
CA LYS A 81 0.34 -8.32 -10.32
C LYS A 81 0.35 -7.69 -8.92
N ILE A 82 0.74 -6.43 -8.82
CA ILE A 82 0.47 -5.65 -7.61
C ILE A 82 -0.71 -4.75 -7.94
N TYR A 83 -1.72 -4.70 -7.08
CA TYR A 83 -2.82 -3.77 -7.24
C TYR A 83 -3.17 -3.07 -5.95
N VAL A 84 -3.56 -1.80 -6.08
CA VAL A 84 -3.97 -0.95 -4.98
C VAL A 84 -5.41 -0.53 -5.20
N ALA A 85 -6.27 -0.95 -4.29
CA ALA A 85 -7.67 -0.55 -4.28
C ALA A 85 -7.90 0.46 -3.15
N VAL A 86 -8.69 1.50 -3.45
CA VAL A 86 -9.07 2.55 -2.49
C VAL A 86 -10.59 2.63 -2.45
N VAL A 87 -11.16 2.37 -1.29
CA VAL A 87 -12.61 2.37 -1.07
C VAL A 87 -12.97 3.47 -0.08
N PHE A 88 -13.93 4.32 -0.45
CA PHE A 88 -14.42 5.36 0.44
C PHE A 88 -15.08 4.77 1.68
N ASN A 89 -14.51 5.03 2.85
CA ASN A 89 -15.01 4.55 4.13
C ASN A 89 -16.05 5.50 4.71
N ARG A 90 -17.20 5.61 4.04
CA ARG A 90 -18.27 6.55 4.43
C ARG A 90 -18.75 6.37 5.88
N LYS A 91 -18.70 5.16 6.39
CA LYS A 91 -19.17 4.83 7.75
C LYS A 91 -18.07 4.97 8.79
N LYS A 92 -16.85 5.30 8.40
CA LYS A 92 -15.66 5.28 9.26
C LYS A 92 -15.53 3.95 10.02
N GLN A 93 -15.79 2.87 9.31
CA GLN A 93 -15.76 1.52 9.82
C GLN A 93 -14.30 1.13 10.10
N PRO A 94 -13.99 0.56 11.27
CA PRO A 94 -12.65 0.10 11.56
C PRO A 94 -12.28 -1.10 10.69
N ILE A 95 -10.99 -1.34 10.47
CA ILE A 95 -10.51 -2.47 9.65
C ILE A 95 -10.99 -3.81 10.23
N SER A 96 -11.11 -3.92 11.55
CA SER A 96 -11.67 -5.11 12.21
C SER A 96 -13.06 -5.50 11.74
N ASP A 97 -13.87 -4.54 11.33
CA ASP A 97 -15.22 -4.78 10.83
C ASP A 97 -15.26 -5.01 9.32
N PHE A 98 -14.26 -4.49 8.60
CA PHE A 98 -14.09 -4.69 7.16
C PHE A 98 -13.52 -6.07 6.82
N MET A 99 -12.52 -6.53 7.58
CA MET A 99 -11.78 -7.76 7.28
C MET A 99 -12.64 -9.03 7.24
N PRO A 100 -13.63 -9.26 8.13
CA PRO A 100 -14.44 -10.48 8.09
C PRO A 100 -15.11 -10.71 6.73
N ASP A 101 -15.64 -9.65 6.10
CA ASP A 101 -16.30 -9.75 4.80
C ASP A 101 -15.29 -10.08 3.69
N GLN A 102 -14.10 -9.47 3.72
CA GLN A 102 -13.02 -9.77 2.79
C GLN A 102 -12.56 -11.24 2.90
N LEU A 103 -12.38 -11.73 4.11
CA LEU A 103 -12.00 -13.12 4.36
C LEU A 103 -13.10 -14.12 3.94
N ALA A 104 -14.37 -13.75 4.14
CA ALA A 104 -15.52 -14.55 3.70
C ALA A 104 -15.57 -14.63 2.17
N GLU A 105 -15.33 -13.51 1.48
CA GLU A 105 -15.27 -13.48 0.01
C GLU A 105 -14.17 -14.41 -0.52
N TRP A 106 -12.96 -14.39 0.05
CA TRP A 106 -11.88 -15.31 -0.32
C TRP A 106 -12.28 -16.78 -0.14
N ARG A 107 -12.90 -17.13 0.99
CA ARG A 107 -13.38 -18.50 1.24
C ARG A 107 -14.46 -18.94 0.24
N SER A 108 -15.28 -18.00 -0.24
CA SER A 108 -16.34 -18.28 -1.23
C SER A 108 -15.78 -18.53 -2.62
N ARG A 109 -14.69 -17.84 -3.01
CA ARG A 109 -14.06 -17.98 -4.33
C ARG A 109 -13.36 -19.32 -4.50
N ALA A 110 -12.78 -19.86 -3.46
CA ALA A 110 -12.02 -21.11 -3.52
C ALA A 110 -12.28 -21.98 -2.30
N LYS A 111 -12.99 -23.09 -2.52
CA LYS A 111 -13.18 -24.10 -1.49
C LYS A 111 -11.83 -24.65 -1.04
N GLY A 112 -11.54 -24.58 0.25
CA GLY A 112 -10.27 -25.04 0.82
C GLY A 112 -9.14 -24.02 0.73
N ALA A 113 -9.43 -22.75 0.41
CA ALA A 113 -8.44 -21.68 0.50
C ALA A 113 -7.85 -21.61 1.92
N LYS A 114 -6.52 -21.58 1.99
CA LYS A 114 -5.79 -21.35 3.24
C LYS A 114 -5.59 -19.85 3.41
N ILE A 115 -6.01 -19.31 4.54
CA ILE A 115 -5.85 -17.91 4.90
C ILE A 115 -5.02 -17.85 6.19
N THR A 116 -3.89 -17.17 6.13
CA THR A 116 -2.97 -17.00 7.25
C THR A 116 -2.87 -15.51 7.59
N GLY A 117 -3.17 -15.15 8.84
CA GLY A 117 -2.86 -13.81 9.37
C GLY A 117 -1.35 -13.67 9.51
N LEU A 118 -0.82 -12.52 9.10
CA LEU A 118 0.57 -12.13 9.29
C LEU A 118 0.64 -11.04 10.35
N ASP A 119 1.83 -10.84 10.92
CA ASP A 119 2.04 -9.73 11.86
C ASP A 119 1.71 -8.39 11.21
N ASP A 120 1.05 -7.51 11.96
CA ASP A 120 0.76 -6.15 11.53
C ASP A 120 2.06 -5.40 11.21
N LEU A 121 2.04 -4.62 10.13
CA LEU A 121 3.19 -3.83 9.72
C LEU A 121 2.97 -2.36 10.08
N PRO A 122 3.73 -1.82 11.04
CA PRO A 122 3.66 -0.40 11.37
C PRO A 122 3.98 0.50 10.17
N ARG A 123 3.30 1.63 10.08
CA ARG A 123 3.57 2.67 9.08
C ARG A 123 4.54 3.71 9.63
N GLY A 124 5.43 4.19 8.74
CA GLY A 124 6.42 5.21 9.11
C GLY A 124 5.84 6.60 9.38
N ASP A 125 4.61 6.86 8.91
CA ASP A 125 3.91 8.14 9.07
C ASP A 125 3.04 8.24 10.34
N GLY A 126 3.07 7.22 11.19
CA GLY A 126 2.30 7.18 12.45
C GLY A 126 0.81 6.91 12.28
N LYS A 127 0.33 6.66 11.06
CA LYS A 127 -1.05 6.24 10.77
C LYS A 127 -1.27 4.76 11.14
N PRO A 128 -2.51 4.26 11.09
CA PRO A 128 -2.81 2.87 11.44
C PRO A 128 -1.93 1.88 10.68
N ALA A 129 -1.43 0.87 11.38
CA ALA A 129 -0.63 -0.20 10.80
C ALA A 129 -1.39 -0.95 9.70
N PHE A 130 -0.67 -1.61 8.81
CA PHE A 130 -1.27 -2.56 7.89
C PHE A 130 -1.66 -3.85 8.61
N VAL A 131 -2.93 -4.22 8.54
CA VAL A 131 -3.41 -5.58 8.86
C VAL A 131 -3.11 -6.45 7.65
N ARG A 132 -2.40 -7.57 7.85
CA ARG A 132 -1.86 -8.35 6.73
C ARG A 132 -2.34 -9.80 6.73
N HIS A 133 -2.59 -10.33 5.53
CA HIS A 133 -2.98 -11.72 5.31
C HIS A 133 -2.24 -12.30 4.09
N GLN A 134 -2.05 -13.62 4.14
CA GLN A 134 -1.62 -14.43 3.01
C GLN A 134 -2.74 -15.41 2.64
N PHE A 135 -3.02 -15.52 1.35
CA PHE A 135 -4.02 -16.41 0.79
C PHE A 135 -3.36 -17.42 -0.13
N GLU A 136 -3.76 -18.68 0.00
CA GLU A 136 -3.30 -19.79 -0.82
C GLU A 136 -4.52 -20.59 -1.29
N ALA A 137 -4.76 -20.59 -2.59
CA ALA A 137 -5.84 -21.29 -3.25
C ALA A 137 -5.37 -21.83 -4.61
N PRO A 138 -4.52 -22.86 -4.66
CA PRO A 138 -3.89 -23.36 -5.91
C PRO A 138 -4.89 -23.77 -6.99
N SER A 139 -6.17 -23.99 -6.63
CA SER A 139 -7.24 -24.25 -7.59
C SER A 139 -7.59 -23.06 -8.47
N LEU A 140 -7.26 -21.85 -8.05
CA LEU A 140 -7.39 -20.61 -8.81
C LEU A 140 -6.12 -20.39 -9.63
N ARG A 141 -6.10 -20.87 -10.87
CA ARG A 141 -4.89 -20.93 -11.73
C ARG A 141 -4.18 -19.59 -11.92
N GLU A 142 -4.93 -18.48 -11.96
CA GLU A 142 -4.36 -17.16 -12.29
C GLU A 142 -4.02 -16.31 -11.09
N GLN A 143 -4.67 -16.55 -9.95
CA GLN A 143 -4.56 -15.75 -8.73
C GLN A 143 -4.62 -16.63 -7.47
N GLY A 144 -3.95 -17.78 -7.51
CA GLY A 144 -4.00 -18.75 -6.42
C GLY A 144 -3.19 -18.35 -5.18
N TYR A 145 -2.39 -17.32 -5.26
CA TYR A 145 -1.52 -16.85 -4.17
C TYR A 145 -1.59 -15.34 -4.04
N GLU A 146 -1.83 -14.83 -2.84
CA GLU A 146 -1.90 -13.39 -2.63
C GLU A 146 -1.32 -12.99 -1.26
N LEU A 147 -0.59 -11.87 -1.23
CA LEU A 147 -0.30 -11.11 -0.02
C LEU A 147 -1.18 -9.87 -0.04
N GLN A 148 -1.89 -9.63 1.06
CA GLN A 148 -2.75 -8.46 1.23
C GLN A 148 -2.30 -7.66 2.44
N ALA A 149 -2.28 -6.34 2.30
CA ALA A 149 -2.10 -5.38 3.38
C ALA A 149 -3.23 -4.35 3.32
N VAL A 150 -3.93 -4.17 4.43
CA VAL A 150 -5.08 -3.27 4.54
C VAL A 150 -4.82 -2.22 5.61
N THR A 151 -5.05 -0.95 5.29
CA THR A 151 -4.96 0.17 6.24
C THR A 151 -6.06 1.19 5.97
N THR A 152 -6.21 2.17 6.84
CA THR A 152 -7.04 3.36 6.58
C THR A 152 -6.14 4.54 6.22
N ASP A 153 -6.64 5.42 5.38
CA ASP A 153 -6.00 6.69 5.03
C ASP A 153 -7.04 7.77 4.77
N GLY A 154 -6.59 9.02 4.69
CA GLY A 154 -7.46 10.18 4.45
C GLY A 154 -7.02 11.01 3.26
N ASP A 155 -7.96 11.77 2.70
CA ASP A 155 -7.66 12.85 1.76
C ASP A 155 -7.53 14.21 2.47
N THR A 156 -7.23 15.25 1.69
CA THR A 156 -7.13 16.62 2.20
C THR A 156 -8.45 17.21 2.69
N ASP A 157 -9.58 16.61 2.29
CA ASP A 157 -10.93 17.06 2.67
C ASP A 157 -11.42 16.39 3.96
N GLY A 158 -10.60 15.52 4.58
CA GLY A 158 -10.92 14.81 5.82
C GLY A 158 -11.82 13.59 5.62
N ASN A 159 -11.94 13.12 4.38
CA ASN A 159 -12.59 11.85 4.09
C ASN A 159 -11.67 10.69 4.45
N GLU A 160 -12.25 9.59 4.92
CA GLU A 160 -11.52 8.37 5.24
C GLU A 160 -11.73 7.30 4.16
N PHE A 161 -10.68 6.55 3.89
CA PHE A 161 -10.67 5.47 2.91
C PHE A 161 -10.05 4.21 3.51
N ILE A 162 -10.51 3.06 3.06
CA ILE A 162 -9.82 1.79 3.24
C ILE A 162 -8.92 1.60 2.02
N VAL A 163 -7.64 1.39 2.28
CA VAL A 163 -6.62 1.16 1.26
C VAL A 163 -6.16 -0.27 1.37
N THR A 164 -6.24 -0.99 0.27
CA THR A 164 -5.80 -2.38 0.16
C THR A 164 -4.67 -2.46 -0.86
N ILE A 165 -3.51 -2.94 -0.45
CA ILE A 165 -2.35 -3.18 -1.31
C ILE A 165 -2.17 -4.68 -1.41
N ASN A 166 -2.23 -5.22 -2.61
CA ASN A 166 -2.20 -6.66 -2.86
C ASN A 166 -1.08 -7.02 -3.82
N LEU A 167 -0.40 -8.13 -3.56
CA LEU A 167 0.46 -8.83 -4.50
C LEU A 167 -0.21 -10.16 -4.82
N SER A 168 -0.70 -10.31 -6.04
CA SER A 168 -1.33 -11.53 -6.54
C SER A 168 -0.39 -12.28 -7.50
N ALA A 169 -0.37 -13.60 -7.41
CA ALA A 169 0.49 -14.47 -8.22
C ALA A 169 -0.20 -15.78 -8.59
N ASN A 170 0.24 -16.37 -9.72
CA ASN A 170 -0.23 -17.67 -10.17
C ASN A 170 0.50 -18.86 -9.52
N SER A 171 1.59 -18.63 -8.80
CA SER A 171 2.36 -19.64 -8.07
C SER A 171 3.02 -19.08 -6.80
N ALA A 172 3.35 -19.95 -5.85
CA ALA A 172 4.07 -19.57 -4.65
C ALA A 172 5.47 -19.02 -4.96
N GLU A 173 6.15 -19.58 -5.96
CA GLU A 173 7.46 -19.10 -6.41
C GLU A 173 7.36 -17.69 -7.00
N ALA A 174 6.38 -17.42 -7.86
CA ALA A 174 6.15 -16.09 -8.42
C ALA A 174 5.82 -15.07 -7.34
N LEU A 175 4.99 -15.45 -6.34
CA LEU A 175 4.70 -14.61 -5.17
C LEU A 175 5.98 -14.25 -4.41
N GLN A 176 6.83 -15.25 -4.12
CA GLN A 176 8.09 -15.07 -3.40
C GLN A 176 9.04 -14.13 -4.15
N ASN A 177 9.19 -14.33 -5.46
CA ASN A 177 10.09 -13.53 -6.30
C ASN A 177 9.66 -12.05 -6.38
N ALA A 178 8.36 -11.77 -6.31
CA ALA A 178 7.82 -10.41 -6.35
C ALA A 178 7.68 -9.75 -4.96
N SER A 179 7.88 -10.50 -3.87
CA SER A 179 7.65 -10.02 -2.51
C SER A 179 8.49 -8.80 -2.14
N ALA A 180 9.73 -8.69 -2.64
CA ALA A 180 10.60 -7.54 -2.38
C ALA A 180 10.01 -6.23 -2.94
N ALA A 181 9.44 -6.25 -4.14
CA ALA A 181 8.77 -5.09 -4.74
C ALA A 181 7.53 -4.68 -3.93
N TYR A 182 6.73 -5.66 -3.50
CA TYR A 182 5.58 -5.42 -2.63
C TYR A 182 5.99 -4.77 -1.30
N GLN A 183 7.00 -5.31 -0.63
CA GLN A 183 7.52 -4.74 0.62
C GLN A 183 8.07 -3.32 0.42
N ALA A 184 8.71 -3.04 -0.72
CA ALA A 184 9.19 -1.69 -1.04
C ALA A 184 8.06 -0.67 -1.17
N ILE A 185 6.86 -1.06 -1.63
CA ILE A 185 5.68 -0.21 -1.62
C ILE A 185 5.21 0.03 -0.19
N LEU A 186 5.02 -1.03 0.60
CA LEU A 186 4.52 -0.91 1.97
C LEU A 186 5.44 -0.06 2.86
N SER A 187 6.75 -0.18 2.68
CA SER A 187 7.73 0.57 3.48
C SER A 187 7.79 2.08 3.16
N LYS A 188 7.27 2.48 2.00
CA LYS A 188 7.26 3.88 1.54
C LYS A 188 5.87 4.51 1.58
N TYR A 189 4.87 3.69 1.87
CA TYR A 189 3.48 4.13 2.07
C TYR A 189 3.29 4.63 3.50
#